data_8aa4f06a71f3174c7cd682f2736aa94b
#
_entry.id   8aa4f06a71f3174c7cd682f2736aa94b
#
_cell.length_a   1.000
_cell.length_b   1.000
_cell.length_c   1.000
_cell.angle_alpha   90.00
_cell.angle_beta   90.00
_cell.angle_gamma   90.00
#
_symmetry.space_group_name_H-M   'P 1'
#
loop_
_entity.id
_entity.type
_entity.pdbx_description
1 polymer ?
#
loop_
_entity_poly.entity_id
_entity_poly.type
_entity_poly.pdbx_seq_one_letter_code
_entity_poly.pdbx_strand_id
1 'polypeptide(L)'
;MAMEQIDIERNLRALQALYPGQTSDKPQHVPMEQIKGLPVWMRENIQLLKLPMKEGAPFYLVIPKPQLAFEHLMRIHQLLHEKLGPHVLVIADRMLPKHRPLLVKFRIPFIYKNESVFVPELGLKIGRLKKFEDNPKLELADKKKGLTPFAFKIVAGFLTNQIPKEFTQKFLLEKMQEQTKISASKLSPALTELTEHDLLFSNGAGPTKSYTQENHQKTWEKVFSQTFAPFFKEVETNYLPKSLKDYVVAGESALARYSNLAHPTQNIIAVTTSEFRQTFKTPKNKLLAKELNETTLIQVWKEDPALFSIKGTQNPVEVFFSLQRNTDERVQLSLDEMMKAYGLDQEKD
;
A
#
# COMPACT_ATOMS: atom_id res chain seq x y z
N MET A 1 15.88 -0.03 22.44
CA MET A 1 16.19 -1.47 22.65
C MET A 1 14.95 -2.30 22.98
N ALA A 2 14.03 -1.90 23.85
CA ALA A 2 12.84 -2.67 24.19
C ALA A 2 11.81 -2.84 23.04
N MET A 3 11.70 -1.86 22.13
CA MET A 3 10.79 -1.93 20.98
C MET A 3 11.22 -2.97 19.93
N GLU A 4 12.53 -3.10 19.65
CA GLU A 4 13.05 -4.11 18.71
C GLU A 4 12.82 -5.55 19.19
N GLN A 5 12.88 -5.78 20.50
CA GLN A 5 12.70 -7.10 21.09
C GLN A 5 11.23 -7.59 20.99
N ILE A 6 10.28 -6.69 21.15
CA ILE A 6 8.84 -6.99 21.00
C ILE A 6 8.47 -7.38 19.58
N ASP A 7 9.02 -6.71 18.58
CA ASP A 7 8.73 -6.98 17.17
C ASP A 7 9.32 -8.33 16.70
N ILE A 8 10.48 -8.70 17.20
CA ILE A 8 11.10 -10.03 16.93
C ILE A 8 10.24 -11.15 17.54
N GLU A 9 9.86 -11.04 18.80
CA GLU A 9 9.02 -12.04 19.46
C GLU A 9 7.66 -12.20 18.76
N ARG A 10 7.08 -11.11 18.30
CA ARG A 10 5.82 -11.13 17.56
C ARG A 10 5.93 -11.88 16.24
N ASN A 11 7.00 -11.66 15.48
CA ASN A 11 7.25 -12.36 14.22
C ASN A 11 7.59 -13.84 14.44
N LEU A 12 8.26 -14.16 15.54
CA LEU A 12 8.57 -15.54 15.93
C LEU A 12 7.33 -16.33 16.33
N ARG A 13 6.34 -15.73 16.98
CA ARG A 13 5.06 -16.39 17.28
C ARG A 13 4.36 -16.85 16.01
N ALA A 14 4.49 -16.13 14.90
CA ALA A 14 3.96 -16.57 13.61
C ALA A 14 4.65 -17.85 13.11
N LEU A 15 5.96 -17.92 13.26
CA LEU A 15 6.72 -19.13 12.91
C LEU A 15 6.38 -20.30 13.84
N GLN A 16 6.28 -20.07 15.14
CA GLN A 16 5.90 -21.08 16.13
C GLN A 16 4.48 -21.61 15.94
N ALA A 17 3.55 -20.74 15.52
CA ALA A 17 2.19 -21.15 15.22
C ALA A 17 2.09 -22.02 13.97
N LEU A 18 2.97 -21.81 13.00
CA LEU A 18 3.07 -22.65 11.79
C LEU A 18 3.78 -24.00 12.06
N TYR A 19 4.61 -24.04 13.11
CA TYR A 19 5.38 -25.20 13.55
C TYR A 19 5.17 -25.48 15.03
N PRO A 20 3.95 -25.86 15.44
CA PRO A 20 3.67 -26.12 16.85
C PRO A 20 4.55 -27.27 17.36
N GLY A 21 5.36 -26.96 18.37
CA GLY A 21 6.20 -27.92 19.05
C GLY A 21 7.54 -28.25 18.38
N GLN A 22 7.87 -27.70 17.23
CA GLN A 22 9.16 -27.95 16.54
C GLN A 22 10.23 -26.87 16.79
N THR A 23 9.86 -25.68 17.18
CA THR A 23 10.82 -24.68 17.62
C THR A 23 11.14 -24.89 19.09
N SER A 24 12.39 -25.12 19.44
CA SER A 24 12.85 -25.06 20.82
C SER A 24 13.32 -23.63 21.09
N ASP A 25 13.02 -23.15 22.29
CA ASP A 25 13.63 -21.97 22.91
C ASP A 25 13.73 -20.64 22.13
N LYS A 26 14.24 -19.65 22.85
CA LYS A 26 14.45 -18.28 22.36
C LYS A 26 15.55 -18.24 21.29
N PRO A 27 15.41 -17.33 20.29
CA PRO A 27 16.47 -17.13 19.32
C PRO A 27 17.77 -16.73 20.01
N GLN A 28 18.88 -17.28 19.53
CA GLN A 28 20.20 -17.04 20.04
C GLN A 28 21.00 -16.16 19.07
N HIS A 29 21.89 -15.33 19.59
CA HIS A 29 22.83 -14.61 18.73
C HIS A 29 23.76 -15.59 18.02
N VAL A 30 23.99 -15.34 16.73
CA VAL A 30 24.95 -16.14 15.96
C VAL A 30 26.37 -15.76 16.41
N PRO A 31 27.24 -16.72 16.80
CA PRO A 31 28.62 -16.43 17.16
C PRO A 31 29.38 -15.76 16.02
N MET A 32 30.25 -14.81 16.37
CA MET A 32 31.05 -14.04 15.40
C MET A 32 31.91 -14.92 14.51
N GLU A 33 32.36 -16.08 15.00
CA GLU A 33 33.11 -17.07 14.23
C GLU A 33 32.35 -17.60 13.03
N GLN A 34 31.03 -17.80 13.17
CA GLN A 34 30.18 -18.32 12.10
C GLN A 34 29.91 -17.29 10.99
N ILE A 35 30.03 -16.01 11.31
CA ILE A 35 29.88 -14.89 10.37
C ILE A 35 31.19 -14.24 9.98
N LYS A 36 32.30 -14.79 10.44
CA LYS A 36 33.67 -14.37 10.04
C LYS A 36 33.81 -14.53 8.52
N GLY A 37 34.24 -13.47 7.85
CA GLY A 37 34.34 -13.41 6.38
C GLY A 37 33.14 -12.79 5.67
N LEU A 38 32.05 -12.45 6.39
CA LEU A 38 31.06 -11.53 5.83
C LEU A 38 31.61 -10.10 5.83
N PRO A 39 31.36 -9.29 4.78
CA PRO A 39 31.76 -7.89 4.74
C PRO A 39 31.28 -7.11 5.97
N VAL A 40 32.07 -6.18 6.45
CA VAL A 40 31.75 -5.36 7.63
C VAL A 40 30.43 -4.65 7.49
N TRP A 41 30.21 -4.02 6.33
CA TRP A 41 28.95 -3.32 6.03
C TRP A 41 27.71 -4.20 6.14
N MET A 42 27.79 -5.51 5.85
CA MET A 42 26.67 -6.44 6.04
C MET A 42 26.38 -6.65 7.52
N ARG A 43 27.41 -6.93 8.29
CA ARG A 43 27.27 -7.18 9.74
C ARG A 43 26.72 -5.98 10.50
N GLU A 44 27.03 -4.78 10.02
CA GLU A 44 26.54 -3.52 10.60
C GLU A 44 25.09 -3.21 10.25
N ASN A 45 24.57 -3.76 9.15
CA ASN A 45 23.23 -3.44 8.64
C ASN A 45 22.17 -4.53 8.86
N ILE A 46 22.55 -5.62 9.53
CA ILE A 46 21.61 -6.68 9.91
C ILE A 46 21.83 -7.10 11.37
N GLN A 47 20.76 -7.63 11.96
CA GLN A 47 20.86 -8.48 13.14
C GLN A 47 20.66 -9.92 12.66
N LEU A 48 21.52 -10.84 13.06
CA LEU A 48 21.45 -12.24 12.71
C LEU A 48 21.25 -13.07 13.98
N LEU A 49 20.15 -13.83 13.98
CA LEU A 49 19.80 -14.72 15.08
C LEU A 49 19.71 -16.15 14.56
N LYS A 50 20.00 -17.10 15.41
CA LYS A 50 19.83 -18.55 15.18
C LYS A 50 18.63 -19.04 15.99
N LEU A 51 17.65 -19.62 15.33
CA LEU A 51 16.51 -20.28 15.96
C LEU A 51 16.72 -21.78 15.90
N PRO A 52 17.03 -22.42 17.03
CA PRO A 52 17.18 -23.89 17.08
C PRO A 52 15.84 -24.56 16.78
N MET A 53 15.89 -25.64 16.00
CA MET A 53 14.75 -26.54 15.78
C MET A 53 14.94 -27.79 16.61
N LYS A 54 13.86 -28.43 17.08
CA LYS A 54 13.95 -29.69 17.80
C LYS A 54 14.43 -30.81 16.90
N GLU A 55 14.03 -30.77 15.65
CA GLU A 55 14.45 -31.72 14.62
C GLU A 55 14.90 -30.91 13.38
N GLY A 56 16.02 -31.32 12.78
CA GLY A 56 16.56 -30.71 11.57
C GLY A 56 17.53 -29.56 11.80
N ALA A 57 17.81 -28.82 10.72
CA ALA A 57 18.75 -27.71 10.74
C ALA A 57 18.09 -26.44 11.34
N PRO A 58 18.85 -25.58 12.03
CA PRO A 58 18.31 -24.35 12.60
C PRO A 58 17.93 -23.35 11.52
N PHE A 59 16.98 -22.46 11.83
CA PHE A 59 16.74 -21.28 10.99
C PHE A 59 17.66 -20.13 11.40
N TYR A 60 18.19 -19.42 10.40
CA TYR A 60 18.92 -18.19 10.57
C TYR A 60 18.02 -17.02 10.21
N LEU A 61 17.72 -16.19 11.20
CA LEU A 61 16.78 -15.07 11.08
C LEU A 61 17.58 -13.81 10.77
N VAL A 62 17.34 -13.22 9.61
CA VAL A 62 17.95 -11.98 9.15
C VAL A 62 17.00 -10.83 9.38
N ILE A 63 17.36 -9.91 10.25
CA ILE A 63 16.56 -8.72 10.58
C ILE A 63 17.32 -7.51 10.03
N PRO A 64 16.89 -6.94 8.90
CA PRO A 64 17.53 -5.78 8.30
C PRO A 64 17.28 -4.52 9.12
N LYS A 65 18.27 -3.63 9.20
CA LYS A 65 18.06 -2.27 9.72
C LYS A 65 17.16 -1.47 8.78
N PRO A 66 16.37 -0.50 9.29
CA PRO A 66 15.40 0.25 8.51
C PRO A 66 15.95 0.94 7.25
N GLN A 67 17.20 1.38 7.29
CA GLN A 67 17.89 2.09 6.20
C GLN A 67 18.51 1.16 5.14
N LEU A 68 18.46 -0.17 5.32
CA LEU A 68 19.08 -1.09 4.38
C LEU A 68 18.30 -1.13 3.05
N ALA A 69 18.97 -0.80 1.95
CA ALA A 69 18.41 -0.90 0.62
C ALA A 69 18.06 -2.35 0.27
N PHE A 70 16.99 -2.54 -0.51
CA PHE A 70 16.47 -3.86 -0.85
C PHE A 70 17.50 -4.72 -1.63
N GLU A 71 18.24 -4.12 -2.55
CA GLU A 71 19.28 -4.78 -3.33
C GLU A 71 20.40 -5.33 -2.42
N HIS A 72 20.74 -4.58 -1.37
CA HIS A 72 21.68 -5.03 -0.36
C HIS A 72 21.12 -6.19 0.46
N LEU A 73 19.83 -6.16 0.82
CA LEU A 73 19.16 -7.28 1.50
C LEU A 73 19.21 -8.56 0.65
N MET A 74 18.95 -8.46 -0.66
CA MET A 74 19.06 -9.59 -1.59
C MET A 74 20.46 -10.18 -1.60
N ARG A 75 21.49 -9.34 -1.70
CA ARG A 75 22.88 -9.77 -1.68
C ARG A 75 23.30 -10.39 -0.35
N ILE A 76 22.83 -9.83 0.77
CA ILE A 76 23.06 -10.37 2.12
C ILE A 76 22.43 -11.76 2.22
N HIS A 77 21.18 -11.91 1.81
CA HIS A 77 20.49 -13.20 1.84
C HIS A 77 21.25 -14.25 1.03
N GLN A 78 21.69 -13.93 -0.19
CA GLN A 78 22.44 -14.85 -1.04
C GLN A 78 23.74 -15.32 -0.35
N LEU A 79 24.54 -14.40 0.18
CA LEU A 79 25.79 -14.75 0.84
C LEU A 79 25.58 -15.55 2.14
N LEU A 80 24.52 -15.23 2.88
CA LEU A 80 24.18 -16.02 4.07
C LEU A 80 23.67 -17.41 3.70
N HIS A 81 22.88 -17.53 2.64
CA HIS A 81 22.41 -18.82 2.12
C HIS A 81 23.58 -19.71 1.68
N GLU A 82 24.55 -19.16 0.97
CA GLU A 82 25.78 -19.88 0.57
C GLU A 82 26.60 -20.34 1.79
N LYS A 83 26.64 -19.54 2.84
CA LYS A 83 27.49 -19.79 4.02
C LYS A 83 26.82 -20.64 5.11
N LEU A 84 25.54 -20.42 5.36
CA LEU A 84 24.80 -21.01 6.48
C LEU A 84 23.76 -22.07 6.03
N GLY A 85 23.57 -22.23 4.70
CA GLY A 85 22.62 -23.19 4.12
C GLY A 85 21.24 -22.57 3.82
N PRO A 86 20.27 -23.39 3.40
CA PRO A 86 19.01 -22.91 2.83
C PRO A 86 18.05 -22.28 3.84
N HIS A 87 18.22 -22.52 5.13
CA HIS A 87 17.30 -22.06 6.17
C HIS A 87 17.54 -20.62 6.63
N VAL A 88 17.73 -19.69 5.67
CA VAL A 88 17.91 -18.26 5.93
C VAL A 88 16.60 -17.54 5.69
N LEU A 89 16.01 -16.96 6.74
CA LEU A 89 14.69 -16.36 6.76
C LEU A 89 14.79 -14.84 7.05
N VAL A 90 14.21 -14.01 6.20
CA VAL A 90 14.14 -12.56 6.41
C VAL A 90 12.96 -12.21 7.30
N ILE A 91 13.21 -11.49 8.39
CA ILE A 91 12.16 -10.90 9.23
C ILE A 91 12.17 -9.39 9.02
N ALA A 92 11.07 -8.83 8.54
CA ALA A 92 10.97 -7.42 8.26
C ALA A 92 9.64 -6.84 8.72
N ASP A 93 9.69 -5.78 9.53
CA ASP A 93 8.51 -5.00 9.94
C ASP A 93 8.23 -3.84 8.99
N ARG A 94 9.25 -3.38 8.26
CA ARG A 94 9.16 -2.35 7.24
C ARG A 94 9.67 -2.91 5.92
N MET A 95 8.78 -2.96 4.93
CA MET A 95 9.10 -3.44 3.59
C MET A 95 8.15 -2.77 2.62
N LEU A 96 8.68 -2.15 1.57
CA LEU A 96 7.83 -1.58 0.53
C LEU A 96 6.98 -2.68 -0.11
N PRO A 97 5.73 -2.40 -0.48
CA PRO A 97 4.85 -3.39 -1.12
C PRO A 97 5.47 -4.07 -2.35
N LYS A 98 6.30 -3.34 -3.12
CA LYS A 98 7.01 -3.84 -4.29
C LYS A 98 8.06 -4.92 -3.97
N HIS A 99 8.59 -4.96 -2.77
CA HIS A 99 9.66 -5.89 -2.41
C HIS A 99 9.17 -7.31 -2.13
N ARG A 100 7.94 -7.47 -1.61
CA ARG A 100 7.39 -8.80 -1.31
C ARG A 100 7.25 -9.69 -2.54
N PRO A 101 6.70 -9.23 -3.68
CA PRO A 101 6.66 -10.02 -4.91
C PRO A 101 8.05 -10.43 -5.40
N LEU A 102 9.06 -9.58 -5.21
CA LEU A 102 10.44 -9.88 -5.59
C LEU A 102 11.02 -10.98 -4.69
N LEU A 103 10.83 -10.93 -3.36
CA LEU A 103 11.24 -12.00 -2.46
C LEU A 103 10.61 -13.34 -2.85
N VAL A 104 9.33 -13.34 -3.22
CA VAL A 104 8.64 -14.54 -3.71
C VAL A 104 9.22 -15.02 -5.03
N LYS A 105 9.43 -14.11 -6.00
CA LYS A 105 10.03 -14.42 -7.30
C LYS A 105 11.41 -15.08 -7.16
N PHE A 106 12.22 -14.57 -6.25
CA PHE A 106 13.56 -15.11 -5.97
C PHE A 106 13.55 -16.24 -4.93
N ARG A 107 12.37 -16.71 -4.50
CA ARG A 107 12.17 -17.76 -3.52
C ARG A 107 12.89 -17.52 -2.18
N ILE A 108 12.99 -16.25 -1.77
CA ILE A 108 13.60 -15.86 -0.50
C ILE A 108 12.54 -16.02 0.60
N PRO A 109 12.79 -16.85 1.63
CA PRO A 109 11.89 -17.02 2.75
C PRO A 109 11.77 -15.72 3.55
N PHE A 110 10.54 -15.32 3.93
CA PHE A 110 10.35 -14.12 4.75
C PHE A 110 9.13 -14.20 5.65
N ILE A 111 9.18 -13.44 6.75
CA ILE A 111 8.04 -13.07 7.59
C ILE A 111 7.93 -11.54 7.59
N TYR A 112 6.75 -11.04 7.30
CA TYR A 112 6.45 -9.61 7.29
C TYR A 112 5.30 -9.29 8.24
N LYS A 113 5.58 -8.47 9.27
CA LYS A 113 4.58 -7.95 10.24
C LYS A 113 3.66 -9.01 10.85
N ASN A 114 4.10 -10.25 11.00
CA ASN A 114 3.23 -11.36 11.41
C ASN A 114 1.93 -11.52 10.56
N GLU A 115 1.90 -10.91 9.37
CA GLU A 115 0.74 -10.91 8.48
C GLU A 115 0.97 -11.75 7.23
N SER A 116 2.21 -11.89 6.80
CA SER A 116 2.58 -12.64 5.60
C SER A 116 3.80 -13.51 5.88
N VAL A 117 3.67 -14.79 5.63
CA VAL A 117 4.76 -15.76 5.75
C VAL A 117 4.94 -16.47 4.43
N PHE A 118 6.19 -16.55 3.98
CA PHE A 118 6.59 -17.31 2.82
C PHE A 118 7.84 -18.11 3.15
N VAL A 119 7.71 -19.41 3.27
CA VAL A 119 8.82 -20.34 3.54
C VAL A 119 8.64 -21.54 2.62
N PRO A 120 9.15 -21.46 1.37
CA PRO A 120 8.90 -22.46 0.32
C PRO A 120 9.43 -23.84 0.67
N GLU A 121 10.52 -23.93 1.43
CA GLU A 121 11.12 -25.20 1.89
C GLU A 121 10.16 -26.01 2.78
N LEU A 122 9.21 -25.33 3.40
CA LEU A 122 8.24 -25.92 4.31
C LEU A 122 6.87 -26.09 3.66
N GLY A 123 6.77 -25.91 2.33
CA GLY A 123 5.52 -25.98 1.59
C GLY A 123 4.56 -24.82 1.86
N LEU A 124 4.99 -23.81 2.62
CA LEU A 124 4.17 -22.65 2.96
C LEU A 124 4.19 -21.65 1.82
N LYS A 125 3.10 -21.60 1.08
CA LYS A 125 2.79 -20.54 0.15
C LYS A 125 2.28 -19.33 0.91
N ILE A 126 2.43 -18.13 0.29
CA ILE A 126 1.93 -16.86 0.82
C ILE A 126 0.48 -17.01 1.26
N GLY A 127 0.25 -17.01 2.55
CA GLY A 127 -1.05 -16.91 3.16
C GLY A 127 -1.09 -15.64 4.01
N ARG A 128 -2.19 -14.87 3.96
CA ARG A 128 -2.50 -14.03 5.11
C ARG A 128 -2.76 -15.01 6.25
N LEU A 129 -1.87 -15.02 7.22
CA LEU A 129 -2.20 -15.65 8.49
C LEU A 129 -3.50 -15.00 8.96
N LYS A 130 -4.57 -15.78 9.13
CA LYS A 130 -5.71 -15.32 9.93
C LYS A 130 -5.08 -14.82 11.22
N LYS A 131 -5.39 -13.58 11.63
CA LYS A 131 -4.91 -13.03 12.89
C LYS A 131 -5.09 -14.10 13.95
N PHE A 132 -3.98 -14.59 14.51
CA PHE A 132 -4.04 -15.38 15.71
C PHE A 132 -4.60 -14.45 16.78
N GLU A 133 -5.82 -14.74 17.21
CA GLU A 133 -6.43 -14.05 18.34
C GLU A 133 -5.57 -14.38 19.56
N ASP A 134 -4.63 -13.50 19.84
CA ASP A 134 -3.95 -13.48 21.11
C ASP A 134 -5.01 -13.16 22.17
N ASN A 135 -5.22 -14.11 23.07
CA ASN A 135 -5.86 -14.02 24.38
C ASN A 135 -6.84 -12.85 24.61
N PRO A 136 -8.14 -13.09 24.88
CA PRO A 136 -9.20 -12.06 24.89
C PRO A 136 -9.14 -11.08 26.06
N LYS A 137 -7.98 -10.82 26.66
CA LYS A 137 -7.80 -9.91 27.82
C LYS A 137 -6.70 -8.85 27.70
N LEU A 138 -6.02 -8.74 26.58
CA LEU A 138 -5.28 -7.52 26.28
C LEU A 138 -6.22 -6.64 25.48
N GLU A 139 -6.70 -5.60 26.14
CA GLU A 139 -7.50 -4.52 25.59
C GLU A 139 -6.95 -4.16 24.21
N LEU A 140 -7.79 -4.35 23.21
CA LEU A 140 -7.62 -3.82 21.87
C LEU A 140 -7.42 -2.30 22.00
N ALA A 141 -6.18 -1.85 22.09
CA ALA A 141 -5.88 -0.51 21.65
C ALA A 141 -6.44 -0.46 20.21
N ASP A 142 -7.47 0.33 20.04
CA ASP A 142 -8.24 0.48 18.80
C ASP A 142 -7.33 0.43 17.58
N LYS A 143 -7.37 -0.68 16.84
CA LYS A 143 -6.87 -0.67 15.46
C LYS A 143 -7.82 0.24 14.71
N LYS A 144 -7.45 1.52 14.61
CA LYS A 144 -8.16 2.47 13.76
C LYS A 144 -8.40 1.76 12.43
N LYS A 145 -9.65 1.49 12.08
CA LYS A 145 -10.03 0.95 10.76
C LYS A 145 -9.38 1.85 9.73
N GLY A 146 -8.80 1.27 8.67
CA GLY A 146 -8.30 2.08 7.57
C GLY A 146 -9.41 2.97 7.01
N LEU A 147 -9.04 4.10 6.42
CA LEU A 147 -9.99 5.08 5.88
C LEU A 147 -10.99 4.43 4.92
N THR A 148 -12.24 4.86 5.01
CA THR A 148 -13.23 4.52 3.99
C THR A 148 -12.82 5.10 2.62
N PRO A 149 -13.24 4.51 1.49
CA PRO A 149 -12.92 5.02 0.17
C PRO A 149 -13.29 6.49 -0.02
N PHE A 150 -14.39 6.93 0.59
CA PHE A 150 -14.83 8.33 0.47
C PHE A 150 -13.99 9.28 1.34
N ALA A 151 -13.65 8.90 2.57
CA ALA A 151 -12.72 9.67 3.40
C ALA A 151 -11.36 9.80 2.74
N PHE A 152 -10.87 8.71 2.10
CA PHE A 152 -9.63 8.76 1.33
C PHE A 152 -9.68 9.74 0.15
N LYS A 153 -10.82 9.83 -0.57
CA LYS A 153 -11.02 10.83 -1.62
C LYS A 153 -10.84 12.26 -1.10
N ILE A 154 -11.39 12.56 0.08
CA ILE A 154 -11.23 13.86 0.72
C ILE A 154 -9.75 14.12 1.04
N VAL A 155 -9.05 13.14 1.59
CA VAL A 155 -7.60 13.26 1.86
C VAL A 155 -6.80 13.49 0.57
N ALA A 156 -7.13 12.80 -0.52
CA ALA A 156 -6.50 13.03 -1.81
C ALA A 156 -6.71 14.46 -2.30
N GLY A 157 -7.91 15.04 -2.08
CA GLY A 157 -8.21 16.44 -2.36
C GLY A 157 -7.38 17.42 -1.50
N PHE A 158 -7.11 17.07 -0.23
CA PHE A 158 -6.23 17.86 0.65
C PHE A 158 -4.79 17.85 0.14
N LEU A 159 -4.24 16.67 -0.04
CA LEU A 159 -2.84 16.48 -0.42
C LEU A 159 -2.49 17.08 -1.79
N THR A 160 -3.49 17.33 -2.62
CA THR A 160 -3.33 17.99 -3.92
C THR A 160 -3.79 19.45 -3.93
N ASN A 161 -3.95 20.07 -2.76
CA ASN A 161 -4.33 21.48 -2.59
C ASN A 161 -5.67 21.87 -3.26
N GLN A 162 -6.53 20.90 -3.56
CA GLN A 162 -7.86 21.18 -4.11
C GLN A 162 -8.86 21.56 -3.02
N ILE A 163 -8.59 21.22 -1.76
CA ILE A 163 -9.35 21.64 -0.59
C ILE A 163 -8.46 22.59 0.23
N PRO A 164 -8.93 23.80 0.61
CA PRO A 164 -8.14 24.74 1.38
C PRO A 164 -7.82 24.20 2.78
N LYS A 165 -6.75 24.71 3.40
CA LYS A 165 -6.29 24.28 4.72
C LYS A 165 -7.36 24.38 5.80
N GLU A 166 -8.21 25.39 5.72
CA GLU A 166 -9.34 25.59 6.61
C GLU A 166 -10.63 25.71 5.79
N PHE A 167 -11.68 25.03 6.19
CA PHE A 167 -12.97 25.01 5.49
C PHE A 167 -14.12 24.65 6.41
N THR A 168 -15.35 24.96 5.99
CA THR A 168 -16.58 24.48 6.63
C THR A 168 -17.15 23.28 5.87
N GLN A 169 -17.98 22.47 6.55
CA GLN A 169 -18.67 21.36 5.89
C GLN A 169 -19.49 21.83 4.69
N LYS A 170 -20.16 22.99 4.81
CA LYS A 170 -20.97 23.58 3.75
C LYS A 170 -20.10 23.89 2.52
N PHE A 171 -18.99 24.60 2.73
CA PHE A 171 -18.04 24.92 1.64
C PHE A 171 -17.55 23.66 0.91
N LEU A 172 -17.14 22.64 1.68
CA LEU A 172 -16.64 21.40 1.08
C LEU A 172 -17.74 20.67 0.30
N LEU A 173 -18.97 20.64 0.83
CA LEU A 173 -20.10 20.03 0.14
C LEU A 173 -20.41 20.72 -1.19
N GLU A 174 -20.48 22.06 -1.20
CA GLU A 174 -20.72 22.86 -2.42
C GLU A 174 -19.64 22.58 -3.46
N LYS A 175 -18.37 22.63 -3.06
CA LYS A 175 -17.23 22.34 -3.94
C LYS A 175 -17.26 20.93 -4.53
N MET A 176 -17.64 19.93 -3.75
CA MET A 176 -17.77 18.56 -4.25
C MET A 176 -18.98 18.40 -5.17
N GLN A 177 -20.06 19.13 -4.92
CA GLN A 177 -21.27 19.10 -5.76
C GLN A 177 -21.08 19.73 -7.14
N GLU A 178 -20.08 20.57 -7.32
CA GLU A 178 -19.66 21.08 -8.63
C GLU A 178 -19.11 19.97 -9.54
N GLN A 179 -18.56 18.91 -8.96
CA GLN A 179 -17.92 17.81 -9.67
C GLN A 179 -18.78 16.54 -9.75
N THR A 180 -19.55 16.27 -8.71
CA THR A 180 -20.32 15.03 -8.60
C THR A 180 -21.52 15.16 -7.64
N LYS A 181 -22.49 14.26 -7.74
CA LYS A 181 -23.67 14.26 -6.86
C LYS A 181 -23.35 13.68 -5.49
N ILE A 182 -23.09 14.54 -4.51
CA ILE A 182 -22.82 14.15 -3.11
C ILE A 182 -23.84 14.79 -2.18
N SER A 183 -24.25 14.01 -1.15
CA SER A 183 -25.14 14.47 -0.09
C SER A 183 -24.40 14.80 1.21
N ALA A 184 -24.94 15.71 2.01
CA ALA A 184 -24.41 16.04 3.32
C ALA A 184 -24.35 14.81 4.25
N SER A 185 -25.30 13.89 4.11
CA SER A 185 -25.35 12.63 4.89
C SER A 185 -24.16 11.70 4.61
N LYS A 186 -23.53 11.80 3.42
CA LYS A 186 -22.32 11.06 3.09
C LYS A 186 -21.05 11.78 3.59
N LEU A 187 -21.06 13.12 3.56
CA LEU A 187 -19.90 13.93 3.93
C LEU A 187 -19.66 13.95 5.45
N SER A 188 -20.72 14.10 6.26
CA SER A 188 -20.58 14.24 7.71
C SER A 188 -19.88 13.06 8.39
N PRO A 189 -20.22 11.78 8.13
CA PRO A 189 -19.50 10.64 8.68
C PRO A 189 -18.02 10.60 8.26
N ALA A 190 -17.71 10.97 7.03
CA ALA A 190 -16.33 10.98 6.55
C ALA A 190 -15.48 12.06 7.26
N LEU A 191 -16.04 13.24 7.53
CA LEU A 191 -15.34 14.26 8.32
C LEU A 191 -15.12 13.84 9.77
N THR A 192 -16.08 13.11 10.36
CA THR A 192 -15.92 12.51 11.69
C THR A 192 -14.79 11.48 11.68
N GLU A 193 -14.80 10.55 10.70
CA GLU A 193 -13.75 9.55 10.51
C GLU A 193 -12.37 10.19 10.38
N LEU A 194 -12.24 11.24 9.56
CA LEU A 194 -10.96 11.96 9.38
C LEU A 194 -10.49 12.64 10.68
N THR A 195 -11.42 13.13 11.51
CA THR A 195 -11.11 13.70 12.83
C THR A 195 -10.64 12.61 13.80
N GLU A 196 -11.28 11.44 13.80
CA GLU A 196 -10.89 10.28 14.62
C GLU A 196 -9.52 9.72 14.25
N HIS A 197 -9.12 9.91 12.98
CA HIS A 197 -7.79 9.52 12.48
C HIS A 197 -6.73 10.62 12.65
N ASP A 198 -7.04 11.73 13.32
CA ASP A 198 -6.16 12.88 13.51
C ASP A 198 -5.64 13.49 12.20
N LEU A 199 -6.45 13.41 11.14
CA LEU A 199 -6.19 14.01 9.83
C LEU A 199 -6.87 15.38 9.68
N LEU A 200 -7.89 15.64 10.50
CA LEU A 200 -8.60 16.90 10.64
C LEU A 200 -8.75 17.29 12.09
N PHE A 201 -8.67 18.57 12.35
CA PHE A 201 -9.03 19.19 13.63
C PHE A 201 -10.32 20.00 13.43
N SER A 202 -11.29 19.82 14.32
CA SER A 202 -12.54 20.56 14.25
C SER A 202 -12.56 21.68 15.29
N ASN A 203 -12.94 22.90 14.86
CA ASN A 203 -13.07 24.07 15.71
C ASN A 203 -14.52 24.57 15.71
N GLY A 204 -15.04 24.96 16.87
CA GLY A 204 -16.41 25.43 17.02
C GLY A 204 -17.46 24.30 17.07
N ALA A 205 -18.73 24.68 17.09
CA ALA A 205 -19.86 23.78 17.14
C ALA A 205 -21.00 24.27 16.23
N GLY A 206 -21.92 23.37 15.87
CA GLY A 206 -23.09 23.69 15.07
C GLY A 206 -22.76 24.17 13.64
N PRO A 207 -23.53 25.11 13.09
CA PRO A 207 -23.38 25.57 11.69
C PRO A 207 -22.05 26.28 11.40
N THR A 208 -21.38 26.81 12.43
CA THR A 208 -20.10 27.52 12.33
C THR A 208 -18.88 26.62 12.50
N LYS A 209 -19.09 25.31 12.66
CA LYS A 209 -18.00 24.34 12.79
C LYS A 209 -17.08 24.39 11.58
N SER A 210 -15.81 24.70 11.81
CA SER A 210 -14.76 24.65 10.80
C SER A 210 -13.85 23.46 11.03
N TYR A 211 -13.14 23.08 9.97
CA TYR A 211 -12.17 21.99 9.95
C TYR A 211 -10.85 22.53 9.46
N THR A 212 -9.77 22.16 10.14
CA THR A 212 -8.41 22.50 9.75
C THR A 212 -7.66 21.19 9.45
N GLN A 213 -6.97 21.12 8.32
CA GLN A 213 -6.16 19.95 7.96
C GLN A 213 -4.91 19.88 8.83
N GLU A 214 -4.45 18.65 9.06
CA GLU A 214 -3.08 18.38 9.52
C GLU A 214 -2.07 18.84 8.45
N ASN A 215 -0.81 18.96 8.82
CA ASN A 215 0.26 19.21 7.86
C ASN A 215 0.27 18.14 6.76
N HIS A 216 0.54 18.56 5.49
CA HIS A 216 0.52 17.66 4.33
C HIS A 216 1.47 16.47 4.51
N GLN A 217 2.69 16.72 4.96
CA GLN A 217 3.68 15.65 5.17
C GLN A 217 3.22 14.64 6.22
N LYS A 218 2.73 15.11 7.38
CA LYS A 218 2.17 14.23 8.42
C LYS A 218 0.92 13.48 7.95
N THR A 219 0.05 14.13 7.17
CA THR A 219 -1.12 13.49 6.56
C THR A 219 -0.68 12.39 5.62
N TRP A 220 0.31 12.68 4.76
CA TRP A 220 0.88 11.72 3.82
C TRP A 220 1.46 10.49 4.55
N GLU A 221 2.30 10.69 5.56
CA GLU A 221 2.89 9.60 6.36
C GLU A 221 1.83 8.69 7.00
N LYS A 222 0.79 9.31 7.58
CA LYS A 222 -0.34 8.56 8.17
C LYS A 222 -1.09 7.73 7.16
N VAL A 223 -1.34 8.26 5.97
CA VAL A 223 -2.11 7.60 4.91
C VAL A 223 -1.26 6.61 4.13
N PHE A 224 0.01 6.93 3.88
CA PHE A 224 0.95 6.07 3.17
C PHE A 224 1.12 4.69 3.83
N SER A 225 1.08 4.65 5.15
CA SER A 225 1.16 3.39 5.91
C SER A 225 -0.06 2.48 5.73
N GLN A 226 -1.16 3.01 5.20
CA GLN A 226 -2.41 2.27 5.01
C GLN A 226 -2.41 1.55 3.67
N THR A 227 -2.88 0.30 3.66
CA THR A 227 -3.10 -0.42 2.42
C THR A 227 -4.47 -0.03 1.87
N PHE A 228 -4.49 0.74 0.80
CA PHE A 228 -5.71 1.18 0.16
C PHE A 228 -5.78 0.65 -1.28
N ALA A 229 -6.93 0.11 -1.66
CA ALA A 229 -7.23 -0.28 -3.03
C ALA A 229 -8.39 0.60 -3.54
N PRO A 230 -8.10 1.62 -4.36
CA PRO A 230 -9.08 2.62 -4.78
C PRO A 230 -10.17 2.03 -5.69
N PHE A 231 -9.82 1.05 -6.48
CA PHE A 231 -10.75 0.31 -7.34
C PHE A 231 -10.85 -1.15 -6.90
N PHE A 232 -11.91 -1.85 -7.30
CA PHE A 232 -12.12 -3.24 -6.89
C PHE A 232 -11.95 -4.24 -8.03
N LYS A 233 -11.94 -3.79 -9.30
CA LYS A 233 -11.65 -4.66 -10.45
C LYS A 233 -11.20 -3.86 -11.66
N GLU A 234 -10.52 -4.54 -12.55
CA GLU A 234 -10.16 -4.08 -13.89
C GLU A 234 -10.84 -4.97 -14.94
N VAL A 235 -11.24 -4.37 -16.05
CA VAL A 235 -11.91 -5.06 -17.14
C VAL A 235 -11.36 -4.52 -18.45
N GLU A 236 -10.88 -5.41 -19.30
CA GLU A 236 -10.43 -5.07 -20.64
C GLU A 236 -11.60 -5.02 -21.63
N THR A 237 -11.59 -4.04 -22.53
CA THR A 237 -12.60 -3.89 -23.58
C THR A 237 -12.00 -3.30 -24.85
N ASN A 238 -12.52 -3.71 -26.00
CA ASN A 238 -12.16 -3.13 -27.30
C ASN A 238 -13.20 -2.14 -27.82
N TYR A 239 -14.15 -1.71 -27.02
CA TYR A 239 -15.14 -0.72 -27.40
C TYR A 239 -15.53 0.19 -26.25
N LEU A 240 -15.85 1.45 -26.59
CA LEU A 240 -16.36 2.45 -25.67
C LEU A 240 -17.58 3.16 -26.29
N PRO A 241 -18.70 3.26 -25.57
CA PRO A 241 -19.90 3.96 -26.04
C PRO A 241 -19.77 5.49 -26.01
N LYS A 242 -18.72 6.02 -25.36
CA LYS A 242 -18.39 7.42 -25.28
C LYS A 242 -16.95 7.66 -25.78
N SER A 243 -16.63 8.92 -26.06
CA SER A 243 -15.24 9.30 -26.33
C SER A 243 -14.35 9.10 -25.08
N LEU A 244 -13.09 8.70 -25.27
CA LEU A 244 -12.12 8.58 -24.18
C LEU A 244 -11.98 9.85 -23.34
N LYS A 245 -12.14 11.02 -23.94
CA LYS A 245 -12.09 12.33 -23.23
C LYS A 245 -13.24 12.55 -22.26
N ASP A 246 -14.33 11.78 -22.36
CA ASP A 246 -15.51 11.86 -21.49
C ASP A 246 -15.34 11.01 -20.22
N TYR A 247 -14.20 10.28 -20.09
CA TYR A 247 -13.87 9.47 -18.93
C TYR A 247 -12.68 10.05 -18.17
N VAL A 248 -12.55 9.67 -16.91
CA VAL A 248 -11.36 10.00 -16.10
C VAL A 248 -10.23 9.07 -16.50
N VAL A 249 -9.12 9.63 -16.96
CA VAL A 249 -7.90 8.88 -17.29
C VAL A 249 -7.27 8.39 -15.99
N ALA A 250 -6.88 7.12 -15.93
CA ALA A 250 -6.44 6.44 -14.71
C ALA A 250 -5.14 5.63 -14.91
N GLY A 251 -4.65 5.06 -13.82
CA GLY A 251 -3.51 4.15 -13.83
C GLY A 251 -2.27 4.73 -14.52
N GLU A 252 -1.55 3.90 -15.28
CA GLU A 252 -0.35 4.33 -16.01
C GLU A 252 -0.63 5.42 -17.06
N SER A 253 -1.83 5.44 -17.66
CA SER A 253 -2.23 6.53 -18.56
C SER A 253 -2.36 7.88 -17.85
N ALA A 254 -2.77 7.88 -16.58
CA ALA A 254 -2.77 9.06 -15.73
C ALA A 254 -1.36 9.43 -15.28
N LEU A 255 -0.56 8.45 -14.87
CA LEU A 255 0.83 8.68 -14.48
C LEU A 255 1.65 9.32 -15.59
N ALA A 256 1.48 8.87 -16.86
CA ALA A 256 2.13 9.46 -18.03
C ALA A 256 1.75 10.94 -18.27
N ARG A 257 0.64 11.44 -17.70
CA ARG A 257 0.28 12.85 -17.74
C ARG A 257 0.93 13.69 -16.65
N TYR A 258 1.42 13.06 -15.60
CA TYR A 258 2.03 13.71 -14.43
C TYR A 258 3.55 13.56 -14.38
N SER A 259 4.13 12.72 -15.23
CA SER A 259 5.55 12.39 -15.23
C SER A 259 6.09 12.26 -16.66
N ASN A 260 7.37 11.92 -16.77
CA ASN A 260 8.01 11.62 -18.06
C ASN A 260 7.81 10.16 -18.52
N LEU A 261 6.91 9.41 -17.92
CA LEU A 261 6.58 8.06 -18.36
C LEU A 261 6.00 8.09 -19.79
N ALA A 262 6.50 7.24 -20.66
CA ALA A 262 5.90 7.06 -21.97
C ALA A 262 4.45 6.57 -21.84
N HIS A 263 3.55 7.08 -22.69
CA HIS A 263 2.16 6.62 -22.69
C HIS A 263 2.10 5.11 -22.90
N PRO A 264 1.32 4.38 -22.07
CA PRO A 264 1.11 2.96 -22.29
C PRO A 264 0.39 2.72 -23.62
N THR A 265 0.64 1.57 -24.25
CA THR A 265 -0.05 1.16 -25.48
C THR A 265 -1.55 0.98 -25.28
N GLN A 266 -1.95 0.61 -24.09
CA GLN A 266 -3.35 0.44 -23.69
C GLN A 266 -3.83 1.64 -22.86
N ASN A 267 -4.92 2.26 -23.30
CA ASN A 267 -5.55 3.33 -22.53
C ASN A 267 -6.19 2.78 -21.26
N ILE A 268 -6.01 3.51 -20.14
CA ILE A 268 -6.59 3.15 -18.86
C ILE A 268 -7.53 4.25 -18.41
N ILE A 269 -8.79 3.89 -18.11
CA ILE A 269 -9.83 4.82 -17.65
C ILE A 269 -10.45 4.33 -16.34
N ALA A 270 -10.98 5.26 -15.56
CA ALA A 270 -11.74 5.00 -14.35
C ALA A 270 -13.21 5.32 -14.55
N VAL A 271 -14.08 4.46 -14.03
CA VAL A 271 -15.53 4.62 -14.02
C VAL A 271 -16.11 4.20 -12.68
N THR A 272 -17.30 4.70 -12.35
CA THR A 272 -18.06 4.23 -11.20
C THR A 272 -18.68 2.84 -11.46
N THR A 273 -19.07 2.14 -10.40
CA THR A 273 -19.82 0.88 -10.51
C THR A 273 -21.14 1.04 -11.28
N SER A 274 -21.84 2.17 -11.09
CA SER A 274 -23.09 2.47 -11.76
C SER A 274 -22.88 2.68 -13.26
N GLU A 275 -21.92 3.50 -13.64
CA GLU A 275 -21.55 3.73 -15.05
C GLU A 275 -21.10 2.43 -15.72
N PHE A 276 -20.28 1.63 -15.04
CA PHE A 276 -19.86 0.33 -15.57
C PHE A 276 -21.04 -0.58 -15.86
N ARG A 277 -22.01 -0.66 -14.93
CA ARG A 277 -23.22 -1.50 -15.12
C ARG A 277 -24.09 -0.98 -16.27
N GLN A 278 -24.33 0.32 -16.34
CA GLN A 278 -25.18 0.93 -17.36
C GLN A 278 -24.54 0.86 -18.75
N THR A 279 -23.24 1.12 -18.82
CA THR A 279 -22.52 1.30 -20.08
C THR A 279 -22.02 -0.02 -20.67
N PHE A 280 -21.47 -0.89 -19.84
CA PHE A 280 -20.71 -2.08 -20.30
C PHE A 280 -21.41 -3.42 -20.07
N LYS A 281 -22.45 -3.48 -19.21
CA LYS A 281 -23.20 -4.73 -18.98
C LYS A 281 -24.52 -4.82 -19.74
N THR A 282 -25.05 -3.72 -20.25
CA THR A 282 -26.33 -3.72 -20.95
C THR A 282 -26.15 -4.14 -22.41
N PRO A 283 -26.81 -5.21 -22.89
CA PRO A 283 -26.63 -5.71 -24.25
C PRO A 283 -26.88 -4.67 -25.36
N LYS A 284 -27.85 -3.75 -25.14
CA LYS A 284 -28.17 -2.67 -26.08
C LYS A 284 -26.99 -1.74 -26.35
N ASN A 285 -26.16 -1.49 -25.32
CA ASN A 285 -25.01 -0.59 -25.45
C ASN A 285 -23.86 -1.25 -26.20
N LYS A 286 -23.76 -2.58 -26.19
CA LYS A 286 -22.78 -3.32 -27.02
C LYS A 286 -23.02 -3.13 -28.52
N LEU A 287 -24.28 -3.04 -28.94
CA LEU A 287 -24.66 -2.85 -30.37
C LEU A 287 -24.42 -1.43 -30.86
N LEU A 288 -24.34 -0.44 -29.97
CA LEU A 288 -24.14 0.97 -30.28
C LEU A 288 -22.69 1.43 -30.08
N ALA A 289 -21.85 0.58 -29.49
CA ALA A 289 -20.47 0.92 -29.20
C ALA A 289 -19.61 0.82 -30.47
N LYS A 290 -18.82 1.85 -30.72
CA LYS A 290 -17.80 1.82 -31.79
C LYS A 290 -16.67 0.92 -31.36
N GLU A 291 -16.30 -0.04 -32.18
CA GLU A 291 -15.14 -0.89 -31.96
C GLU A 291 -13.87 -0.03 -32.05
N LEU A 292 -12.97 -0.20 -31.09
CA LEU A 292 -11.68 0.45 -31.06
C LEU A 292 -10.63 -0.47 -31.68
N ASN A 293 -9.66 0.10 -32.37
CA ASN A 293 -8.51 -0.66 -32.88
C ASN A 293 -7.58 -1.14 -31.76
N GLU A 294 -7.67 -0.50 -30.59
CA GLU A 294 -6.86 -0.78 -29.39
C GLU A 294 -7.76 -1.12 -28.20
N THR A 295 -7.28 -1.99 -27.36
CA THR A 295 -7.98 -2.31 -26.11
C THR A 295 -7.85 -1.19 -25.09
N THR A 296 -8.89 -1.03 -24.26
CA THR A 296 -8.91 -0.09 -23.15
C THR A 296 -9.10 -0.88 -21.86
N LEU A 297 -8.32 -0.56 -20.83
CA LEU A 297 -8.47 -1.11 -19.49
C LEU A 297 -9.38 -0.20 -18.66
N ILE A 298 -10.44 -0.76 -18.12
CA ILE A 298 -11.42 -0.04 -17.30
C ILE A 298 -11.21 -0.40 -15.84
N GLN A 299 -10.85 0.57 -15.03
CA GLN A 299 -10.84 0.47 -13.57
C GLN A 299 -12.21 0.84 -13.02
N VAL A 300 -12.87 -0.11 -12.33
CA VAL A 300 -14.16 0.13 -11.69
C VAL A 300 -13.95 0.56 -10.25
N TRP A 301 -14.28 1.82 -9.97
CA TRP A 301 -13.98 2.49 -8.71
C TRP A 301 -15.14 2.39 -7.72
N LYS A 302 -14.79 2.40 -6.42
CA LYS A 302 -15.74 2.39 -5.30
C LYS A 302 -16.44 3.73 -5.15
N GLU A 303 -15.68 4.81 -5.37
CA GLU A 303 -16.15 6.20 -5.34
C GLU A 303 -16.01 6.82 -6.72
N ASP A 304 -16.69 7.94 -6.95
CA ASP A 304 -16.66 8.64 -8.23
C ASP A 304 -15.23 9.10 -8.57
N PRO A 305 -14.61 8.59 -9.64
CA PRO A 305 -13.25 8.97 -10.00
C PRO A 305 -13.12 10.44 -10.45
N ALA A 306 -14.22 11.10 -10.84
CA ALA A 306 -14.23 12.50 -11.20
C ALA A 306 -14.01 13.43 -10.00
N LEU A 307 -14.38 12.99 -8.80
CA LEU A 307 -14.19 13.77 -7.58
C LEU A 307 -12.71 14.00 -7.32
N PHE A 308 -12.31 15.27 -7.27
CA PHE A 308 -10.94 15.75 -7.16
C PHE A 308 -10.00 15.28 -8.29
N SER A 309 -10.55 14.91 -9.45
CA SER A 309 -9.75 14.72 -10.65
C SER A 309 -9.17 16.07 -11.13
N ILE A 310 -8.05 16.02 -11.83
CA ILE A 310 -7.37 17.21 -12.36
C ILE A 310 -7.43 17.16 -13.88
N LYS A 311 -8.18 18.06 -14.50
CA LYS A 311 -8.35 18.12 -15.97
C LYS A 311 -8.72 16.76 -16.59
N GLY A 312 -9.68 16.04 -16.00
CA GLY A 312 -10.13 14.72 -16.47
C GLY A 312 -9.11 13.60 -16.25
N THR A 313 -8.11 13.83 -15.40
CA THR A 313 -7.11 12.83 -15.00
C THR A 313 -7.28 12.55 -13.52
N GLN A 314 -7.17 11.31 -13.15
CA GLN A 314 -7.25 10.83 -11.79
C GLN A 314 -6.30 11.61 -10.87
N ASN A 315 -6.74 11.86 -9.62
CA ASN A 315 -5.93 12.54 -8.62
C ASN A 315 -4.58 11.83 -8.42
N PRO A 316 -3.44 12.56 -8.37
CA PRO A 316 -2.09 11.98 -8.22
C PRO A 316 -1.95 11.02 -7.04
N VAL A 317 -2.54 11.35 -5.88
CA VAL A 317 -2.52 10.48 -4.70
C VAL A 317 -3.21 9.14 -4.99
N GLU A 318 -4.32 9.16 -5.73
CA GLU A 318 -5.02 7.94 -6.13
C GLU A 318 -4.25 7.15 -7.19
N VAL A 319 -3.59 7.81 -8.14
CA VAL A 319 -2.69 7.18 -9.10
C VAL A 319 -1.57 6.45 -8.35
N PHE A 320 -0.97 7.10 -7.37
CA PHE A 320 0.05 6.49 -6.52
C PHE A 320 -0.47 5.20 -5.86
N PHE A 321 -1.61 5.26 -5.16
CA PHE A 321 -2.17 4.09 -4.48
C PHE A 321 -2.64 2.99 -5.43
N SER A 322 -3.02 3.33 -6.67
CA SER A 322 -3.39 2.34 -7.68
C SER A 322 -2.17 1.59 -8.23
N LEU A 323 -1.01 2.26 -8.33
CA LEU A 323 0.20 1.75 -8.97
C LEU A 323 1.35 1.42 -8.00
N GLN A 324 1.24 1.73 -6.70
CA GLN A 324 2.31 1.50 -5.72
C GLN A 324 2.80 0.04 -5.65
N ARG A 325 2.02 -0.92 -6.16
CA ARG A 325 2.37 -2.35 -6.23
C ARG A 325 2.87 -2.79 -7.60
N ASN A 326 2.93 -1.88 -8.56
CA ASN A 326 3.49 -2.17 -9.87
C ASN A 326 4.98 -2.51 -9.71
N THR A 327 5.45 -3.53 -10.41
CA THR A 327 6.83 -4.02 -10.31
C THR A 327 7.76 -3.44 -11.40
N ASP A 328 7.21 -2.68 -12.34
CA ASP A 328 8.00 -1.99 -13.37
C ASP A 328 8.74 -0.81 -12.73
N GLU A 329 10.06 -0.83 -12.82
CA GLU A 329 10.94 0.20 -12.22
C GLU A 329 10.65 1.59 -12.80
N ARG A 330 10.35 1.68 -14.10
CA ARG A 330 10.00 2.95 -14.76
C ARG A 330 8.73 3.56 -14.17
N VAL A 331 7.73 2.72 -13.87
CA VAL A 331 6.50 3.15 -13.21
C VAL A 331 6.80 3.64 -11.80
N GLN A 332 7.66 2.95 -11.05
CA GLN A 332 8.01 3.36 -9.68
C GLN A 332 8.79 4.68 -9.66
N LEU A 333 9.76 4.86 -10.56
CA LEU A 333 10.49 6.13 -10.69
C LEU A 333 9.56 7.29 -11.07
N SER A 334 8.60 7.04 -11.96
CA SER A 334 7.62 8.04 -12.37
C SER A 334 6.62 8.37 -11.27
N LEU A 335 6.28 7.42 -10.41
CA LEU A 335 5.48 7.68 -9.21
C LEU A 335 6.23 8.57 -8.22
N ASP A 336 7.52 8.30 -7.98
CA ASP A 336 8.36 9.11 -7.10
C ASP A 336 8.49 10.55 -7.66
N GLU A 337 8.71 10.70 -8.98
CA GLU A 337 8.75 12.01 -9.67
C GLU A 337 7.42 12.78 -9.50
N MET A 338 6.30 12.12 -9.75
CA MET A 338 4.97 12.71 -9.57
C MET A 338 4.73 13.14 -8.13
N MET A 339 5.00 12.29 -7.15
CA MET A 339 4.75 12.59 -5.73
C MET A 339 5.64 13.74 -5.25
N LYS A 340 6.89 13.80 -5.69
CA LYS A 340 7.80 14.92 -5.42
C LYS A 340 7.27 16.26 -5.95
N ALA A 341 6.67 16.25 -7.14
CA ALA A 341 6.07 17.46 -7.71
C ALA A 341 4.90 18.02 -6.86
N TYR A 342 4.27 17.18 -6.04
CA TYR A 342 3.23 17.56 -5.08
C TYR A 342 3.75 17.78 -3.64
N GLY A 343 5.07 17.72 -3.42
CA GLY A 343 5.68 17.86 -2.08
C GLY A 343 5.32 16.70 -1.14
N LEU A 344 5.07 15.51 -1.69
CA LEU A 344 4.68 14.30 -0.98
C LEU A 344 5.73 13.19 -1.13
N ASP A 345 6.97 13.58 -1.38
CA ASP A 345 8.11 12.67 -1.38
C ASP A 345 8.40 12.21 0.05
N GLN A 346 8.88 11.01 0.15
CA GLN A 346 9.50 10.55 1.39
C GLN A 346 10.89 11.17 1.44
N GLU A 347 11.08 12.20 2.25
CA GLU A 347 12.43 12.63 2.58
C GLU A 347 13.21 11.40 3.04
N LYS A 348 14.29 11.13 2.34
CA LYS A 348 15.25 10.13 2.75
C LYS A 348 16.12 10.81 3.82
N ASP A 349 15.66 10.77 5.09
CA ASP A 349 16.54 11.00 6.22
C ASP A 349 17.55 9.85 6.36
#